data_da46332a499ee98ee69b8966b60a2ed9
#
_entry.id   da46332a499ee98ee69b8966b60a2ed9
#
_cell.length_a   1.000
_cell.length_b   1.000
_cell.length_c   1.000
_cell.angle_alpha   90.00
_cell.angle_beta   90.00
_cell.angle_gamma   90.00
#
_symmetry.space_group_name_H-M   'P 1'
#
loop_
_entity.id
_entity.type
_entity.pdbx_description
1 polymer ?
#
loop_
_entity_poly.entity_id
_entity_poly.type
_entity_poly.pdbx_seq_one_letter_code
_entity_poly.pdbx_strand_id
1 'polypeptide(L)'
;DIGEINDTIVPMLPNGFYYKMFHKPKWIWPIAEQQIRKAAGLGKIDTEGRNAERRYEKRYRFPDVCIVGGGPSGLAAALAAVEEGKQVLLLDDNSELGGHSLHSIAQVDNCENEKLNGFPEYQTIQKLIDELAEFPNLEVLVNSNVFGLYEDNLIAAQCGPDLFKIRA
;
A
#
# COMPACT_ATOMS: atom_id res chain seq x y z
N ASP A 1 -23.18 30.38 4.48
CA ASP A 1 -22.11 29.40 4.27
C ASP A 1 -21.79 29.35 2.76
N ILE A 2 -20.50 29.53 2.39
CA ILE A 2 -20.07 29.58 0.98
C ILE A 2 -20.35 28.24 0.27
N GLY A 3 -20.36 27.14 1.00
CA GLY A 3 -20.68 25.80 0.50
C GLY A 3 -22.14 25.68 0.05
N GLU A 4 -23.06 26.28 0.74
CA GLU A 4 -24.49 26.21 0.47
C GLU A 4 -24.90 26.94 -0.82
N ILE A 5 -24.17 27.99 -1.17
CA ILE A 5 -24.32 28.72 -2.46
C ILE A 5 -23.87 27.83 -3.61
N ASN A 6 -22.81 27.03 -3.40
CA ASN A 6 -22.29 26.12 -4.40
C ASN A 6 -23.30 25.02 -4.77
N ASP A 7 -23.98 24.45 -3.79
CA ASP A 7 -24.97 23.39 -4.00
C ASP A 7 -26.19 23.85 -4.80
N THR A 8 -26.49 25.16 -4.73
CA THR A 8 -27.58 25.77 -5.52
C THR A 8 -27.20 26.06 -6.97
N ILE A 9 -25.91 26.30 -7.24
CA ILE A 9 -25.42 26.68 -8.56
C ILE A 9 -24.97 25.47 -9.40
N VAL A 10 -24.47 24.41 -8.76
CA VAL A 10 -23.95 23.20 -9.42
C VAL A 10 -24.92 22.59 -10.43
N PRO A 11 -26.24 22.44 -10.16
CA PRO A 11 -27.17 21.88 -11.14
C PRO A 11 -27.35 22.70 -12.41
N MET A 12 -27.02 24.00 -12.38
CA MET A 12 -27.13 24.90 -13.51
C MET A 12 -25.89 24.97 -14.39
N LEU A 13 -24.78 24.36 -13.95
CA LEU A 13 -23.50 24.42 -14.65
C LEU A 13 -23.39 23.28 -15.67
N PRO A 14 -23.19 23.57 -16.94
CA PRO A 14 -22.98 22.51 -17.95
C PRO A 14 -21.68 21.78 -17.75
N ASN A 15 -21.62 20.49 -18.07
CA ASN A 15 -20.41 19.70 -18.02
C ASN A 15 -19.24 20.42 -18.70
N GLY A 16 -18.12 20.55 -17.96
CA GLY A 16 -16.94 21.26 -18.46
C GLY A 16 -17.04 22.80 -18.45
N PHE A 17 -17.96 23.39 -17.66
CA PHE A 17 -18.16 24.84 -17.60
C PHE A 17 -16.86 25.60 -17.31
N TYR A 18 -15.99 25.07 -16.44
CA TYR A 18 -14.73 25.70 -16.08
C TYR A 18 -13.74 25.75 -17.25
N TYR A 19 -13.74 24.78 -18.17
CA TYR A 19 -12.96 24.87 -19.40
C TYR A 19 -13.48 25.95 -20.36
N LYS A 20 -14.79 26.14 -20.38
CA LYS A 20 -15.42 27.08 -21.31
C LYS A 20 -15.40 28.52 -20.82
N MET A 21 -15.54 28.73 -19.50
CA MET A 21 -15.67 30.09 -18.92
C MET A 21 -14.34 30.78 -18.63
N PHE A 22 -13.30 30.00 -18.26
CA PHE A 22 -12.03 30.60 -17.76
C PHE A 22 -10.87 30.54 -18.75
N HIS A 23 -11.06 30.01 -19.97
CA HIS A 23 -9.99 29.98 -20.95
C HIS A 23 -9.87 31.25 -21.82
N LYS A 24 -10.86 32.11 -21.77
CA LYS A 24 -10.85 33.43 -22.46
C LYS A 24 -11.42 34.53 -21.55
N PRO A 25 -10.66 35.63 -21.35
CA PRO A 25 -9.28 35.84 -21.80
C PRO A 25 -8.26 35.00 -21.03
N LYS A 26 -7.14 34.62 -21.67
CA LYS A 26 -6.14 33.68 -21.18
C LYS A 26 -5.51 34.06 -19.81
N TRP A 27 -5.52 35.34 -19.47
CA TRP A 27 -4.96 35.85 -18.21
C TRP A 27 -5.81 35.52 -16.98
N ILE A 28 -7.09 35.20 -17.15
CA ILE A 28 -8.00 34.86 -16.05
C ILE A 28 -7.69 33.42 -15.54
N TRP A 29 -7.24 32.53 -16.43
CA TRP A 29 -7.04 31.13 -16.08
C TRP A 29 -6.12 30.90 -14.88
N PRO A 30 -4.91 31.51 -14.78
CA PRO A 30 -4.03 31.28 -13.63
C PRO A 30 -4.66 31.68 -12.29
N ILE A 31 -5.50 32.69 -12.28
CA ILE A 31 -6.19 33.18 -11.10
C ILE A 31 -7.31 32.21 -10.72
N ALA A 32 -8.13 31.83 -11.67
CA ALA A 32 -9.23 30.87 -11.46
C ALA A 32 -8.71 29.49 -11.04
N GLU A 33 -7.66 28.99 -11.69
CA GLU A 33 -7.02 27.72 -11.33
C GLU A 33 -6.55 27.69 -9.88
N GLN A 34 -5.93 28.77 -9.41
CA GLN A 34 -5.46 28.84 -8.02
C GLN A 34 -6.62 28.77 -7.00
N GLN A 35 -7.75 29.41 -7.31
CA GLN A 35 -8.93 29.35 -6.43
C GLN A 35 -9.61 27.97 -6.48
N ILE A 36 -9.75 27.39 -7.67
CA ILE A 36 -10.30 26.04 -7.86
C ILE A 36 -9.46 25.02 -7.12
N ARG A 37 -8.11 25.07 -7.22
CA ARG A 37 -7.20 24.19 -6.47
C ARG A 37 -7.37 24.31 -4.96
N LYS A 38 -7.54 25.54 -4.44
CA LYS A 38 -7.79 25.74 -2.99
C LYS A 38 -9.13 25.15 -2.55
N ALA A 39 -10.18 25.37 -3.35
CA ALA A 39 -11.52 24.85 -3.04
C ALA A 39 -11.58 23.32 -3.14
N ALA A 40 -10.83 22.71 -4.05
CA ALA A 40 -10.74 21.26 -4.24
C ALA A 40 -9.77 20.58 -3.23
N GLY A 41 -9.12 21.32 -2.34
CA GLY A 41 -8.14 20.77 -1.40
C GLY A 41 -6.87 20.22 -2.08
N LEU A 42 -6.66 20.52 -3.35
CA LEU A 42 -5.46 20.12 -4.09
C LEU A 42 -4.26 20.94 -3.60
N GLY A 43 -3.27 20.26 -3.02
CA GLY A 43 -2.01 20.88 -2.60
C GLY A 43 -1.25 21.54 -3.75
N LYS A 44 -0.18 22.25 -3.41
CA LYS A 44 0.75 22.78 -4.41
C LYS A 44 1.70 21.67 -4.82
N ILE A 45 1.86 21.48 -6.13
CA ILE A 45 2.93 20.63 -6.67
C ILE A 45 4.24 21.38 -6.44
N ASP A 46 5.19 20.73 -5.77
CA ASP A 46 6.56 21.27 -5.63
C ASP A 46 7.27 21.12 -6.98
N THR A 47 7.29 22.20 -7.77
CA THR A 47 7.95 22.24 -9.07
C THR A 47 9.44 22.58 -8.96
N GLU A 48 9.93 22.96 -7.77
CA GLU A 48 11.31 23.37 -7.54
C GLU A 48 12.27 22.19 -7.27
N GLY A 49 11.80 20.96 -7.45
CA GLY A 49 12.69 19.81 -7.60
C GLY A 49 13.40 19.31 -6.36
N ARG A 50 12.89 19.60 -5.15
CA ARG A 50 13.42 18.97 -3.92
C ARG A 50 13.39 17.45 -3.94
N ASN A 51 12.61 16.86 -4.83
CA ASN A 51 12.54 15.42 -5.07
C ASN A 51 13.27 14.96 -6.35
N ALA A 52 13.95 15.85 -7.08
CA ALA A 52 14.63 15.51 -8.34
C ALA A 52 15.80 14.53 -8.15
N GLU A 53 16.34 14.40 -6.94
CA GLU A 53 17.43 13.47 -6.63
C GLU A 53 16.94 12.06 -6.28
N ARG A 54 15.66 11.88 -6.02
CA ARG A 54 15.09 10.56 -5.72
C ARG A 54 14.74 9.87 -7.03
N ARG A 55 15.56 8.91 -7.43
CA ARG A 55 15.22 8.01 -8.54
C ARG A 55 14.18 7.01 -8.03
N TYR A 56 13.01 7.04 -8.62
CA TYR A 56 11.95 6.07 -8.41
C TYR A 56 12.00 5.07 -9.57
N GLU A 57 12.14 3.79 -9.26
CA GLU A 57 12.07 2.74 -10.26
C GLU A 57 10.70 2.08 -10.25
N LYS A 58 10.23 1.69 -11.42
CA LYS A 58 9.05 0.84 -11.56
C LYS A 58 9.51 -0.59 -11.73
N ARG A 59 9.14 -1.43 -10.80
CA ARG A 59 9.46 -2.86 -10.82
C ARG A 59 8.21 -3.68 -11.05
N TYR A 60 8.35 -4.78 -11.75
CA TYR A 60 7.26 -5.67 -12.09
C TYR A 60 7.52 -7.03 -11.46
N ARG A 61 6.44 -7.67 -10.95
CA ARG A 61 6.46 -9.03 -10.43
C ARG A 61 5.25 -9.79 -10.95
N PHE A 62 5.44 -11.08 -11.19
CA PHE A 62 4.42 -11.98 -11.72
C PHE A 62 4.46 -13.30 -10.94
N PRO A 63 4.17 -13.29 -9.62
CA PRO A 63 4.07 -14.51 -8.83
C PRO A 63 2.79 -15.27 -9.18
N ASP A 64 2.74 -16.56 -8.83
CA ASP A 64 1.49 -17.34 -8.87
C ASP A 64 0.54 -16.92 -7.74
N VAL A 65 1.13 -16.54 -6.58
CA VAL A 65 0.39 -16.09 -5.41
C VAL A 65 1.06 -14.86 -4.83
N CYS A 66 0.27 -13.80 -4.60
CA CYS A 66 0.71 -12.60 -3.89
C CYS A 66 -0.01 -12.51 -2.55
N ILE A 67 0.74 -12.46 -1.46
CA ILE A 67 0.22 -12.37 -0.10
C ILE A 67 0.54 -11.01 0.47
N VAL A 68 -0.46 -10.33 1.02
CA VAL A 68 -0.33 -9.02 1.65
C VAL A 68 -0.53 -9.17 3.14
N GLY A 69 0.53 -8.91 3.89
CA GLY A 69 0.61 -9.05 5.33
C GLY A 69 1.37 -10.30 5.77
N GLY A 70 2.49 -10.10 6.45
CA GLY A 70 3.39 -11.15 6.96
C GLY A 70 3.12 -11.55 8.41
N GLY A 71 1.86 -11.37 8.89
CA GLY A 71 1.42 -11.88 10.19
C GLY A 71 1.19 -13.40 10.15
N PRO A 72 0.71 -14.01 11.28
CA PRO A 72 0.53 -15.45 11.37
C PRO A 72 -0.27 -16.07 10.24
N SER A 73 -1.36 -15.42 9.82
CA SER A 73 -2.21 -15.92 8.73
C SER A 73 -1.51 -15.85 7.37
N GLY A 74 -0.77 -14.75 7.10
CA GLY A 74 -0.01 -14.61 5.86
C GLY A 74 1.14 -15.59 5.76
N LEU A 75 1.85 -15.83 6.86
CA LEU A 75 2.92 -16.83 6.94
C LEU A 75 2.40 -18.25 6.70
N ALA A 76 1.26 -18.61 7.31
CA ALA A 76 0.63 -19.91 7.09
C ALA A 76 0.17 -20.09 5.63
N ALA A 77 -0.39 -19.03 5.02
CA ALA A 77 -0.77 -19.04 3.61
C ALA A 77 0.46 -19.15 2.69
N ALA A 78 1.55 -18.48 3.06
CA ALA A 78 2.80 -18.56 2.32
C ALA A 78 3.36 -19.99 2.34
N LEU A 79 3.42 -20.63 3.53
CA LEU A 79 3.89 -22.00 3.66
C LEU A 79 3.07 -22.96 2.78
N ALA A 80 1.75 -22.91 2.90
CA ALA A 80 0.88 -23.78 2.08
C ALA A 80 1.12 -23.59 0.57
N ALA A 81 1.32 -22.35 0.12
CA ALA A 81 1.53 -22.07 -1.29
C ALA A 81 2.93 -22.50 -1.79
N VAL A 82 3.99 -22.30 -1.00
CA VAL A 82 5.35 -22.72 -1.40
C VAL A 82 5.52 -24.23 -1.41
N GLU A 83 4.85 -24.95 -0.48
CA GLU A 83 4.83 -26.42 -0.45
C GLU A 83 4.14 -27.01 -1.68
N GLU A 84 3.15 -26.31 -2.25
CA GLU A 84 2.54 -26.66 -3.55
C GLU A 84 3.42 -26.32 -4.76
N GLY A 85 4.62 -25.77 -4.53
CA GLY A 85 5.55 -25.39 -5.58
C GLY A 85 5.20 -24.09 -6.32
N LYS A 86 4.31 -23.26 -5.76
CA LYS A 86 3.95 -21.96 -6.34
C LYS A 86 5.06 -20.94 -6.15
N GLN A 87 5.20 -20.03 -7.10
CA GLN A 87 6.00 -18.81 -6.92
C GLN A 87 5.24 -17.83 -6.06
N VAL A 88 5.73 -17.56 -4.87
CA VAL A 88 5.02 -16.73 -3.86
C VAL A 88 5.74 -15.42 -3.65
N LEU A 89 4.99 -14.33 -3.63
CA LEU A 89 5.45 -13.02 -3.19
C LEU A 89 4.69 -12.62 -1.92
N LEU A 90 5.41 -12.44 -0.83
CA LEU A 90 4.89 -11.97 0.46
C LEU A 90 5.32 -10.52 0.69
N LEU A 91 4.35 -9.63 0.93
CA LEU A 91 4.59 -8.22 1.23
C LEU A 91 4.15 -7.91 2.65
N ASP A 92 4.96 -7.15 3.39
CA ASP A 92 4.61 -6.62 4.70
C ASP A 92 5.07 -5.16 4.83
N ASP A 93 4.27 -4.33 5.48
CA ASP A 93 4.58 -2.91 5.73
C ASP A 93 5.57 -2.71 6.89
N ASN A 94 5.73 -3.70 7.76
CA ASN A 94 6.73 -3.70 8.82
C ASN A 94 8.12 -4.11 8.29
N SER A 95 9.13 -3.84 9.12
CA SER A 95 10.52 -4.26 8.85
C SER A 95 10.77 -5.74 9.10
N GLU A 96 9.88 -6.41 9.84
CA GLU A 96 9.99 -7.81 10.26
C GLU A 96 8.65 -8.53 10.07
N LEU A 97 8.73 -9.81 9.70
CA LEU A 97 7.56 -10.68 9.59
C LEU A 97 7.10 -11.16 10.97
N GLY A 98 5.85 -11.57 11.09
CA GLY A 98 5.26 -12.12 12.32
C GLY A 98 4.15 -11.26 12.91
N GLY A 99 4.06 -10.00 12.49
CA GLY A 99 3.01 -9.07 12.91
C GLY A 99 3.00 -8.84 14.43
N HIS A 100 1.81 -8.72 15.03
CA HIS A 100 1.69 -8.45 16.45
C HIS A 100 2.16 -9.62 17.35
N SER A 101 2.23 -10.84 16.83
CA SER A 101 2.71 -12.01 17.57
C SER A 101 4.17 -11.87 18.02
N LEU A 102 4.96 -11.04 17.35
CA LEU A 102 6.32 -10.71 17.80
C LEU A 102 6.32 -9.85 19.07
N HIS A 103 5.27 -9.09 19.31
CA HIS A 103 5.15 -8.16 20.44
C HIS A 103 4.48 -8.81 21.67
N SER A 104 3.82 -9.95 21.50
CA SER A 104 3.19 -10.72 22.60
C SER A 104 4.20 -11.29 23.58
N ILE A 105 5.48 -11.25 23.26
CA ILE A 105 6.57 -11.87 24.00
C ILE A 105 6.80 -11.27 25.39
N ALA A 106 6.59 -9.98 25.54
CA ALA A 106 7.20 -9.24 26.64
C ALA A 106 6.38 -9.25 27.93
N GLN A 107 5.14 -9.77 27.92
CA GLN A 107 4.22 -9.62 29.06
C GLN A 107 3.70 -10.91 29.68
N VAL A 108 4.08 -12.08 29.17
CA VAL A 108 3.35 -13.30 29.48
C VAL A 108 4.18 -14.44 30.00
N ASP A 109 4.92 -14.22 31.08
CA ASP A 109 5.42 -15.34 31.89
C ASP A 109 4.29 -16.12 32.61
N ASN A 110 3.04 -15.66 32.55
CA ASN A 110 1.93 -16.23 33.34
C ASN A 110 0.62 -16.52 32.60
N CYS A 111 0.49 -16.35 31.26
CA CYS A 111 -0.74 -16.67 30.56
C CYS A 111 -0.64 -18.00 29.81
N GLU A 112 -1.28 -19.03 30.35
CA GLU A 112 -1.41 -20.34 29.72
C GLU A 112 -2.23 -20.31 28.40
N ASN A 113 -2.90 -19.20 28.09
CA ASN A 113 -3.81 -19.03 26.97
C ASN A 113 -3.17 -18.56 25.66
N GLU A 114 -1.89 -18.16 25.68
CA GLU A 114 -1.18 -17.68 24.48
C GLU A 114 -0.19 -18.70 23.92
N LYS A 115 -0.59 -19.96 23.91
CA LYS A 115 0.19 -21.04 23.32
C LYS A 115 -0.42 -21.50 22.02
N LEU A 116 0.32 -21.37 20.95
CA LEU A 116 0.03 -22.01 19.68
C LEU A 116 0.82 -23.33 19.61
N ASN A 117 0.14 -24.44 19.40
CA ASN A 117 0.75 -25.79 19.35
C ASN A 117 1.62 -26.14 20.58
N GLY A 118 1.27 -25.61 21.79
CA GLY A 118 1.98 -25.90 23.03
C GLY A 118 3.26 -25.08 23.26
N PHE A 119 3.64 -24.22 22.35
CA PHE A 119 4.74 -23.28 22.47
C PHE A 119 4.23 -21.85 22.62
N PRO A 120 5.02 -20.91 23.21
CA PRO A 120 4.71 -19.50 23.10
C PRO A 120 4.51 -19.11 21.65
N GLU A 121 3.47 -18.29 21.38
CA GLU A 121 3.06 -17.94 20.02
C GLU A 121 4.24 -17.44 19.18
N TYR A 122 5.07 -16.55 19.73
CA TYR A 122 6.23 -16.00 19.03
C TYR A 122 7.23 -17.07 18.57
N GLN A 123 7.48 -18.13 19.41
CA GLN A 123 8.43 -19.19 19.03
C GLN A 123 7.90 -20.02 17.85
N THR A 124 6.60 -20.22 17.80
CA THR A 124 5.96 -20.90 16.67
C THR A 124 6.07 -20.07 15.41
N ILE A 125 5.82 -18.76 15.52
CA ILE A 125 5.93 -17.83 14.39
C ILE A 125 7.38 -17.72 13.92
N GLN A 126 8.35 -17.61 14.82
CA GLN A 126 9.76 -17.56 14.46
C GLN A 126 10.21 -18.83 13.71
N LYS A 127 9.81 -20.02 14.19
CA LYS A 127 10.09 -21.28 13.49
C LYS A 127 9.50 -21.30 12.09
N LEU A 128 8.27 -20.78 11.93
CA LEU A 128 7.61 -20.69 10.64
C LEU A 128 8.33 -19.74 9.69
N ILE A 129 8.83 -18.61 10.19
CA ILE A 129 9.65 -17.67 9.40
C ILE A 129 10.96 -18.33 8.96
N ASP A 130 11.64 -19.04 9.89
CA ASP A 130 12.89 -19.74 9.60
C ASP A 130 12.67 -20.85 8.56
N GLU A 131 11.58 -21.60 8.67
CA GLU A 131 11.20 -22.63 7.69
C GLU A 131 10.90 -22.02 6.32
N LEU A 132 10.16 -20.94 6.26
CA LEU A 132 9.85 -20.24 5.02
C LEU A 132 11.08 -19.69 4.31
N ALA A 133 12.11 -19.31 5.05
CA ALA A 133 13.36 -18.81 4.50
C ALA A 133 14.15 -19.86 3.68
N GLU A 134 13.87 -21.15 3.87
CA GLU A 134 14.51 -22.25 3.12
C GLU A 134 13.90 -22.45 1.72
N PHE A 135 12.73 -21.87 1.44
CA PHE A 135 12.03 -22.06 0.18
C PHE A 135 12.52 -21.09 -0.92
N PRO A 136 13.14 -21.60 -2.01
CA PRO A 136 13.66 -20.74 -3.07
C PRO A 136 12.57 -20.08 -3.94
N ASN A 137 11.33 -20.56 -3.86
CA ASN A 137 10.15 -20.05 -4.56
C ASN A 137 9.36 -19.01 -3.76
N LEU A 138 9.93 -18.51 -2.65
CA LEU A 138 9.39 -17.39 -1.86
C LEU A 138 10.24 -16.14 -2.06
N GLU A 139 9.64 -15.05 -2.50
CA GLU A 139 10.19 -13.69 -2.42
C GLU A 139 9.47 -12.93 -1.31
N VAL A 140 10.23 -12.30 -0.39
CA VAL A 140 9.69 -11.49 0.71
C VAL A 140 10.10 -10.05 0.52
N LEU A 141 9.14 -9.13 0.57
CA LEU A 141 9.36 -7.69 0.55
C LEU A 141 8.79 -7.06 1.82
N VAL A 142 9.65 -6.82 2.79
CA VAL A 142 9.34 -6.03 4.00
C VAL A 142 9.41 -4.53 3.72
N ASN A 143 8.94 -3.68 4.65
CA ASN A 143 8.81 -2.24 4.46
C ASN A 143 8.06 -1.88 3.16
N SER A 144 7.07 -2.69 2.80
CA SER A 144 6.35 -2.62 1.53
C SER A 144 4.88 -2.29 1.76
N ASN A 145 4.51 -1.05 1.48
CA ASN A 145 3.13 -0.60 1.63
C ASN A 145 2.32 -0.90 0.36
N VAL A 146 1.34 -1.78 0.47
CA VAL A 146 0.36 -2.05 -0.60
C VAL A 146 -0.74 -1.01 -0.52
N PHE A 147 -0.89 -0.19 -1.56
CA PHE A 147 -1.83 0.91 -1.58
C PHE A 147 -2.95 0.77 -2.61
N GLY A 148 -2.95 -0.28 -3.42
CA GLY A 148 -4.01 -0.49 -4.41
C GLY A 148 -4.11 -1.93 -4.90
N LEU A 149 -5.37 -2.38 -5.06
CA LEU A 149 -5.76 -3.57 -5.78
C LEU A 149 -6.71 -3.15 -6.90
N TYR A 150 -6.39 -3.50 -8.13
CA TYR A 150 -7.07 -3.07 -9.33
C TYR A 150 -7.60 -4.28 -10.12
N GLU A 151 -8.25 -4.01 -11.22
CA GLU A 151 -8.74 -5.05 -12.14
C GLU A 151 -7.61 -6.01 -12.58
N ASP A 152 -7.97 -7.24 -12.91
CA ASP A 152 -7.07 -8.33 -13.32
C ASP A 152 -5.97 -8.63 -12.28
N ASN A 153 -6.31 -8.59 -10.99
CA ASN A 153 -5.39 -8.86 -9.87
C ASN A 153 -4.12 -8.01 -9.91
N LEU A 154 -4.20 -6.79 -10.43
CA LEU A 154 -3.07 -5.86 -10.39
C LEU A 154 -2.95 -5.23 -9.00
N ILE A 155 -1.84 -5.50 -8.34
CA ILE A 155 -1.51 -4.96 -7.01
C ILE A 155 -0.43 -3.89 -7.19
N ALA A 156 -0.61 -2.77 -6.52
CA ALA A 156 0.38 -1.70 -6.46
C ALA A 156 0.94 -1.57 -5.05
N ALA A 157 2.26 -1.64 -4.94
CA ALA A 157 2.98 -1.53 -3.68
C ALA A 157 4.17 -0.58 -3.81
N GLN A 158 4.54 0.06 -2.72
CA GLN A 158 5.74 0.87 -2.60
C GLN A 158 6.69 0.23 -1.60
N CYS A 159 7.92 -0.02 -2.01
CA CYS A 159 9.01 -0.49 -1.15
C CYS A 159 10.17 0.50 -1.26
N GLY A 160 10.41 1.27 -0.20
CA GLY A 160 11.38 2.35 -0.24
C GLY A 160 11.09 3.35 -1.37
N PRO A 161 12.04 3.60 -2.30
CA PRO A 161 11.84 4.47 -3.44
C PRO A 161 11.10 3.78 -4.61
N ASP A 162 10.96 2.46 -4.59
CA ASP A 162 10.51 1.70 -5.74
C ASP A 162 8.99 1.50 -5.74
N LEU A 163 8.40 1.60 -6.92
CA LEU A 163 6.99 1.28 -7.16
C LEU A 163 6.88 -0.11 -7.80
N PHE A 164 6.27 -1.03 -7.09
CA PHE A 164 6.00 -2.37 -7.57
C PHE A 164 4.61 -2.45 -8.21
N LYS A 165 4.57 -3.03 -9.40
CA LYS A 165 3.36 -3.47 -10.09
C LYS A 165 3.39 -4.99 -10.15
N ILE A 166 2.48 -5.60 -9.41
CA ILE A 166 2.44 -7.04 -9.20
C ILE A 166 1.16 -7.58 -9.82
N ARG A 167 1.27 -8.65 -10.57
CA ARG A 167 0.11 -9.33 -11.14
C ARG A 167 0.21 -10.81 -10.81
N ALA A 168 -0.75 -11.31 -9.99
CA ALA A 168 -0.84 -12.69 -9.51
C ALA A 168 -2.08 -13.40 -10.07
#